data_91e73e06a9d773f11bafede79980cfaf
#
_entry.id   91e73e06a9d773f11bafede79980cfaf
#
_cell.length_a   1.000
_cell.length_b   1.000
_cell.length_c   1.000
_cell.angle_alpha   90.00
_cell.angle_beta   90.00
_cell.angle_gamma   90.00
#
_symmetry.space_group_name_H-M   'P 1'
#
loop_
_entity.id
_entity.type
_entity.pdbx_description
1 polymer ?
#
loop_
_entity_poly.entity_id
_entity_poly.type
_entity_poly.pdbx_seq_one_letter_code
_entity_poly.pdbx_strand_id
1 'polypeptide(L)'
;MKRMLFNATQAEELRVAIVDGQKLIDIDIESSRKEQRKGNIYKAVITRIEPSLEACFVDYGTERHGFLPFKEVAREYFKSGLGTSRPRVQDAMEVGQELIVQVEKDERGNKGAALTTYVSLAGRYLVLMPNNPRGGGVSRRVEGEDRNELRDTMDQLSTPDGMSLIARTAGIGRSVEELQWDLNYLMTLWNAVCDAAAPQYAESGGKRLNPAPFLIFEESNLVIRAIRDYFQPDIGEILIDTDDIFQQASLFMGHVMPHNVARVKRYRDDVPLFSRFQIEHQIESAYTRQVTLPSGGAIVIDHTEALVSVDVNSGRSTKGADIEETALRTNLEAADEIARQLRLRDLGGLIVIDFIDMDAGKNQRDVESRLRDALHHDRARVQMGKISRFGLLELSRQRLRPALAETSYITCPRCNGTGHIRSTESAALHILRILEEEAMKENTGAVHVQIPVDVATFLLNEKRNEIQSIELRHKVNLVLIPNRHLETPAYQIVRMRHDQLNQEGVAPPSYQMVETPSTAMAYEPPTARSGQEGTAARPQAVVKGITPEVPPPAASSRPEPAPTNASIPAQGGILARIKAWFASPAAP
;
A
#
# COMPACT_ATOMS: atom_id res chain seq x y z
N MET A 1 6.82 -14.68 22.42
CA MET A 1 6.00 -15.64 21.65
C MET A 1 5.17 -14.85 20.66
N LYS A 2 5.41 -15.05 19.36
CA LYS A 2 4.67 -14.35 18.33
C LYS A 2 3.26 -14.91 18.17
N ARG A 3 2.28 -14.01 17.97
CA ARG A 3 0.87 -14.33 17.72
C ARG A 3 0.36 -13.53 16.55
N MET A 4 -0.61 -14.10 15.86
CA MET A 4 -1.39 -13.43 14.83
C MET A 4 -2.81 -13.21 15.36
N LEU A 5 -3.31 -11.99 15.29
CA LEU A 5 -4.58 -11.57 15.84
C LEU A 5 -5.49 -11.08 14.69
N PHE A 6 -6.70 -11.63 14.60
CA PHE A 6 -7.72 -11.22 13.64
C PHE A 6 -8.86 -10.54 14.37
N ASN A 7 -9.07 -9.27 14.09
CA ASN A 7 -10.17 -8.50 14.62
C ASN A 7 -11.14 -8.14 13.49
N ALA A 8 -12.30 -8.76 13.50
CA ALA A 8 -13.38 -8.61 12.54
C ALA A 8 -14.72 -8.28 13.21
N THR A 9 -14.69 -7.79 14.46
CA THR A 9 -15.90 -7.41 15.21
C THR A 9 -16.70 -6.32 14.51
N GLN A 10 -16.02 -5.41 13.80
CA GLN A 10 -16.66 -4.36 12.99
C GLN A 10 -16.78 -4.84 11.54
N ALA A 11 -18.00 -4.80 11.00
CA ALA A 11 -18.27 -5.27 9.63
C ALA A 11 -17.61 -4.40 8.55
N GLU A 12 -17.30 -3.14 8.89
CA GLU A 12 -16.69 -2.17 7.99
C GLU A 12 -15.19 -2.35 7.83
N GLU A 13 -14.54 -3.06 8.77
CA GLU A 13 -13.08 -3.12 8.83
C GLU A 13 -12.60 -4.47 9.37
N LEU A 14 -11.74 -5.13 8.60
CA LEU A 14 -11.01 -6.31 9.03
C LEU A 14 -9.56 -5.94 9.31
N ARG A 15 -9.09 -6.22 10.53
CA ARG A 15 -7.73 -5.91 10.96
C ARG A 15 -6.98 -7.18 11.33
N VAL A 16 -5.74 -7.30 10.84
CA VAL A 16 -4.86 -8.42 11.17
C VAL A 16 -3.57 -7.86 11.75
N ALA A 17 -3.24 -8.24 12.97
CA ALA A 17 -2.03 -7.79 13.65
C ALA A 17 -1.09 -8.96 13.95
N ILE A 18 0.23 -8.73 13.81
CA ILE A 18 1.27 -9.64 14.29
C ILE A 18 1.92 -9.01 15.49
N VAL A 19 1.93 -9.73 16.59
CA VAL A 19 2.47 -9.23 17.86
C VAL A 19 3.52 -10.19 18.43
N ASP A 20 4.52 -9.64 19.11
CA ASP A 20 5.42 -10.39 19.99
C ASP A 20 5.23 -9.91 21.44
N GLY A 21 4.56 -10.76 22.22
CA GLY A 21 4.05 -10.35 23.53
C GLY A 21 3.02 -9.22 23.37
N GLN A 22 3.35 -8.03 23.84
CA GLN A 22 2.54 -6.79 23.73
C GLN A 22 3.10 -5.81 22.68
N LYS A 23 4.16 -6.18 21.95
CA LYS A 23 4.75 -5.30 20.93
C LYS A 23 4.13 -5.60 19.56
N LEU A 24 3.54 -4.60 18.94
CA LEU A 24 3.04 -4.67 17.57
C LEU A 24 4.22 -4.70 16.59
N ILE A 25 4.29 -5.75 15.75
CA ILE A 25 5.32 -5.94 14.73
C ILE A 25 4.83 -5.50 13.37
N ASP A 26 3.60 -5.92 13.00
CA ASP A 26 2.98 -5.64 11.70
C ASP A 26 1.47 -5.53 11.85
N ILE A 27 0.82 -4.75 10.99
CA ILE A 27 -0.63 -4.61 10.93
C ILE A 27 -1.08 -4.53 9.48
N ASP A 28 -2.19 -5.19 9.19
CA ASP A 28 -2.90 -5.13 7.92
C ASP A 28 -4.36 -4.76 8.16
N ILE A 29 -4.88 -3.79 7.40
CA ILE A 29 -6.22 -3.27 7.55
C ILE A 29 -6.91 -3.28 6.19
N GLU A 30 -8.07 -3.93 6.10
CA GLU A 30 -8.91 -3.93 4.91
C GLU A 30 -10.28 -3.35 5.26
N SER A 31 -10.66 -2.29 4.55
CA SER A 31 -11.97 -1.66 4.70
C SER A 31 -12.95 -2.22 3.68
N SER A 32 -14.17 -2.55 4.11
CA SER A 32 -15.25 -3.02 3.23
C SER A 32 -15.66 -2.00 2.15
N ARG A 33 -15.32 -0.71 2.35
CA ARG A 33 -15.61 0.38 1.41
C ARG A 33 -14.61 0.47 0.25
N LYS A 34 -13.38 -0.04 0.42
CA LYS A 34 -12.31 0.05 -0.57
C LYS A 34 -11.71 -1.33 -0.78
N GLU A 35 -12.33 -2.09 -1.67
CA GLU A 35 -11.84 -3.41 -2.06
C GLU A 35 -10.46 -3.31 -2.69
N GLN A 36 -9.53 -4.15 -2.26
CA GLN A 36 -8.25 -4.31 -2.90
C GLN A 36 -8.42 -5.25 -4.09
N ARG A 37 -8.33 -4.70 -5.30
CA ARG A 37 -8.46 -5.48 -6.55
C ARG A 37 -7.16 -6.08 -7.03
N LYS A 38 -6.05 -5.76 -6.39
CA LYS A 38 -4.72 -6.29 -6.74
C LYS A 38 -4.72 -7.82 -6.69
N GLY A 39 -4.29 -8.45 -7.78
CA GLY A 39 -4.29 -9.91 -7.93
C GLY A 39 -5.53 -10.46 -8.61
N ASN A 40 -6.65 -9.74 -8.62
CA ASN A 40 -7.88 -10.16 -9.28
C ASN A 40 -7.66 -10.34 -10.78
N ILE A 41 -8.30 -11.36 -11.36
CA ILE A 41 -8.21 -11.70 -12.78
C ILE A 41 -9.55 -11.41 -13.43
N TYR A 42 -9.51 -10.66 -14.51
CA TYR A 42 -10.68 -10.25 -15.29
C TYR A 42 -10.55 -10.72 -16.74
N LYS A 43 -11.68 -10.98 -17.36
CA LYS A 43 -11.79 -10.93 -18.80
C LYS A 43 -12.14 -9.51 -19.19
N ALA A 44 -11.33 -8.90 -20.04
CA ALA A 44 -11.36 -7.48 -20.33
C ALA A 44 -11.31 -7.21 -21.83
N VAL A 45 -11.67 -5.99 -22.26
CA VAL A 45 -11.73 -5.59 -23.66
C VAL A 45 -10.88 -4.35 -23.91
N ILE A 46 -10.07 -4.34 -24.96
CA ILE A 46 -9.31 -3.15 -25.37
C ILE A 46 -10.27 -2.11 -25.93
N THR A 47 -10.33 -0.94 -25.27
CA THR A 47 -11.18 0.20 -25.72
C THR A 47 -10.42 1.20 -26.56
N ARG A 48 -9.13 1.40 -26.28
CA ARG A 48 -8.28 2.35 -26.99
C ARG A 48 -6.82 1.92 -26.97
N ILE A 49 -6.15 2.11 -28.09
CA ILE A 49 -4.70 1.92 -28.23
C ILE A 49 -4.05 3.30 -28.33
N GLU A 50 -3.02 3.53 -27.52
CA GLU A 50 -2.28 4.79 -27.45
C GLU A 50 -0.81 4.55 -27.80
N PRO A 51 -0.43 4.76 -29.07
CA PRO A 51 0.94 4.49 -29.53
C PRO A 51 2.00 5.37 -28.87
N SER A 52 1.62 6.60 -28.48
CA SER A 52 2.53 7.56 -27.83
C SER A 52 2.99 7.09 -26.43
N LEU A 53 2.15 6.26 -25.77
CA LEU A 53 2.44 5.69 -24.45
C LEU A 53 2.90 4.22 -24.52
N GLU A 54 2.97 3.64 -25.73
CA GLU A 54 3.15 2.19 -25.93
C GLU A 54 2.23 1.37 -25.02
N ALA A 55 0.93 1.69 -24.99
CA ALA A 55 -0.03 1.10 -24.07
C ALA A 55 -1.44 1.00 -24.67
N CYS A 56 -2.27 0.16 -24.05
CA CYS A 56 -3.69 0.04 -24.30
C CYS A 56 -4.49 0.49 -23.09
N PHE A 57 -5.64 1.12 -23.32
CA PHE A 57 -6.67 1.31 -22.31
C PHE A 57 -7.69 0.17 -22.44
N VAL A 58 -8.03 -0.42 -21.32
CA VAL A 58 -8.78 -1.66 -21.25
C VAL A 58 -9.95 -1.50 -20.30
N ASP A 59 -11.14 -1.86 -20.76
CA ASP A 59 -12.33 -2.00 -19.92
C ASP A 59 -12.31 -3.38 -19.27
N TYR A 60 -12.25 -3.42 -17.94
CA TYR A 60 -12.25 -4.64 -17.14
C TYR A 60 -13.47 -4.73 -16.20
N GLY A 61 -14.49 -3.89 -16.44
CA GLY A 61 -15.76 -3.92 -15.70
C GLY A 61 -15.81 -3.01 -14.47
N THR A 62 -15.00 -1.94 -14.47
CA THR A 62 -14.98 -0.92 -13.42
C THR A 62 -15.29 0.46 -14.00
N GLU A 63 -15.55 1.45 -13.15
CA GLU A 63 -15.86 2.82 -13.60
C GLU A 63 -14.73 3.46 -14.43
N ARG A 64 -13.48 3.06 -14.16
CA ARG A 64 -12.30 3.59 -14.86
C ARG A 64 -11.62 2.51 -15.67
N HIS A 65 -11.18 2.86 -16.88
CA HIS A 65 -10.40 1.95 -17.71
C HIS A 65 -9.01 1.69 -17.09
N GLY A 66 -8.56 0.45 -17.18
CA GLY A 66 -7.22 0.06 -16.77
C GLY A 66 -6.17 0.42 -17.81
N PHE A 67 -4.94 0.64 -17.35
CA PHE A 67 -3.77 0.92 -18.17
C PHE A 67 -2.94 -0.36 -18.35
N LEU A 68 -2.80 -0.82 -19.60
CA LEU A 68 -2.04 -2.02 -19.97
C LEU A 68 -0.83 -1.61 -20.83
N PRO A 69 0.40 -1.55 -20.26
CA PRO A 69 1.61 -1.30 -21.04
C PRO A 69 1.88 -2.43 -22.04
N PHE A 70 2.34 -2.12 -23.23
CA PHE A 70 2.60 -3.13 -24.26
C PHE A 70 3.62 -4.20 -23.84
N LYS A 71 4.60 -3.83 -23.01
CA LYS A 71 5.57 -4.77 -22.44
C LYS A 71 4.94 -5.81 -21.50
N GLU A 72 3.73 -5.54 -20.97
CA GLU A 72 2.95 -6.41 -20.09
C GLU A 72 1.92 -7.26 -20.87
N VAL A 73 1.97 -7.23 -22.21
CA VAL A 73 1.12 -8.06 -23.07
C VAL A 73 1.86 -9.33 -23.49
N ALA A 74 1.29 -10.49 -23.18
CA ALA A 74 1.83 -11.79 -23.57
C ALA A 74 1.71 -11.96 -25.09
N ARG A 75 2.70 -12.61 -25.69
CA ARG A 75 2.79 -12.80 -27.16
C ARG A 75 1.64 -13.59 -27.75
N GLU A 76 0.97 -14.42 -26.98
CA GLU A 76 -0.22 -15.19 -27.40
C GLU A 76 -1.38 -14.31 -27.87
N TYR A 77 -1.44 -13.06 -27.39
CA TYR A 77 -2.46 -12.08 -27.79
C TYR A 77 -2.10 -11.27 -29.01
N PHE A 78 -0.90 -11.45 -29.59
CA PHE A 78 -0.50 -10.70 -30.79
C PHE A 78 -1.17 -11.28 -32.03
N LYS A 79 -1.44 -10.40 -32.99
CA LYS A 79 -1.96 -10.80 -34.30
C LYS A 79 -1.03 -11.82 -34.98
N SER A 80 -1.62 -12.79 -35.66
CA SER A 80 -0.91 -13.80 -36.44
C SER A 80 -0.11 -13.15 -37.59
N GLY A 81 1.14 -13.60 -37.81
CA GLY A 81 1.95 -13.13 -38.94
C GLY A 81 2.94 -12.01 -38.65
N LEU A 82 3.03 -11.53 -37.39
CA LEU A 82 4.06 -10.60 -37.00
C LEU A 82 5.40 -11.35 -36.87
N GLY A 83 6.39 -10.96 -37.68
CA GLY A 83 7.75 -11.53 -37.66
C GLY A 83 8.45 -11.31 -36.31
N THR A 84 9.68 -11.86 -36.18
CA THR A 84 10.52 -11.82 -34.95
C THR A 84 11.00 -10.41 -34.54
N SER A 85 10.76 -9.36 -35.35
CA SER A 85 11.04 -7.96 -34.99
C SER A 85 10.10 -7.46 -33.88
N ARG A 86 10.52 -6.48 -33.09
CA ARG A 86 9.69 -5.86 -32.06
C ARG A 86 8.49 -5.14 -32.74
N PRO A 87 7.28 -5.70 -32.69
CA PRO A 87 6.11 -5.05 -33.28
C PRO A 87 5.74 -3.79 -32.50
N ARG A 88 5.12 -2.81 -33.16
CA ARG A 88 4.51 -1.68 -32.47
C ARG A 88 3.15 -2.11 -31.89
N VAL A 89 2.69 -1.44 -30.85
CA VAL A 89 1.44 -1.77 -30.17
C VAL A 89 0.24 -1.77 -31.16
N GLN A 90 0.19 -0.81 -32.06
CA GLN A 90 -0.87 -0.66 -33.07
C GLN A 90 -0.89 -1.78 -34.13
N ASP A 91 0.28 -2.41 -34.37
CA ASP A 91 0.40 -3.50 -35.35
C ASP A 91 0.04 -4.85 -34.71
N ALA A 92 0.28 -4.97 -33.39
CA ALA A 92 0.12 -6.20 -32.64
C ALA A 92 -1.27 -6.40 -32.04
N MET A 93 -2.01 -5.33 -31.74
CA MET A 93 -3.26 -5.36 -30.98
C MET A 93 -4.42 -4.74 -31.77
N GLU A 94 -5.66 -5.08 -31.39
CA GLU A 94 -6.89 -4.52 -31.97
C GLU A 94 -7.82 -3.95 -30.90
N VAL A 95 -8.54 -2.86 -31.25
CA VAL A 95 -9.63 -2.37 -30.42
C VAL A 95 -10.78 -3.38 -30.46
N GLY A 96 -11.38 -3.67 -29.32
CA GLY A 96 -12.40 -4.72 -29.19
C GLY A 96 -11.85 -6.13 -28.92
N GLN A 97 -10.53 -6.31 -28.93
CA GLN A 97 -9.90 -7.58 -28.58
C GLN A 97 -10.11 -7.91 -27.09
N GLU A 98 -10.51 -9.14 -26.82
CA GLU A 98 -10.67 -9.65 -25.44
C GLU A 98 -9.37 -10.24 -24.93
N LEU A 99 -9.06 -9.95 -23.65
CA LEU A 99 -7.85 -10.39 -22.98
C LEU A 99 -8.19 -10.92 -21.59
N ILE A 100 -7.37 -11.85 -21.08
CA ILE A 100 -7.31 -12.16 -19.66
C ILE A 100 -6.27 -11.21 -19.05
N VAL A 101 -6.70 -10.41 -18.08
CA VAL A 101 -5.82 -9.43 -17.41
C VAL A 101 -5.86 -9.61 -15.91
N GLN A 102 -4.73 -9.38 -15.28
CA GLN A 102 -4.60 -9.32 -13.83
C GLN A 102 -4.28 -7.90 -13.39
N VAL A 103 -4.86 -7.46 -12.27
CA VAL A 103 -4.54 -6.17 -11.66
C VAL A 103 -3.20 -6.26 -10.96
N GLU A 104 -2.18 -5.57 -11.48
CA GLU A 104 -0.85 -5.47 -10.86
C GLU A 104 -0.82 -4.41 -9.75
N LYS A 105 -1.47 -3.25 -10.03
CA LYS A 105 -1.58 -2.13 -9.08
C LYS A 105 -2.98 -1.56 -9.13
N ASP A 106 -3.55 -1.30 -7.95
CA ASP A 106 -4.85 -0.65 -7.80
C ASP A 106 -4.85 0.80 -8.29
N GLU A 107 -6.04 1.31 -8.49
CA GLU A 107 -6.29 2.71 -8.82
C GLU A 107 -5.74 3.63 -7.73
N ARG A 108 -5.12 4.74 -8.16
CA ARG A 108 -4.57 5.72 -7.23
C ARG A 108 -4.83 7.14 -7.72
N GLY A 109 -5.55 7.92 -6.92
CA GLY A 109 -5.93 9.30 -7.29
C GLY A 109 -6.67 9.31 -8.62
N ASN A 110 -6.13 10.04 -9.61
CA ASN A 110 -6.71 10.13 -10.96
C ASN A 110 -6.19 9.06 -11.93
N LYS A 111 -5.33 8.13 -11.48
CA LYS A 111 -4.76 7.09 -12.35
C LYS A 111 -5.59 5.80 -12.23
N GLY A 112 -5.96 5.22 -13.38
CA GLY A 112 -6.57 3.90 -13.46
C GLY A 112 -5.62 2.78 -13.00
N ALA A 113 -6.18 1.58 -12.77
CA ALA A 113 -5.41 0.41 -12.38
C ALA A 113 -4.36 0.05 -13.44
N ALA A 114 -3.19 -0.41 -13.00
CA ALA A 114 -2.19 -0.99 -13.89
C ALA A 114 -2.50 -2.49 -14.08
N LEU A 115 -2.61 -2.92 -15.33
CA LEU A 115 -2.94 -4.27 -15.72
C LEU A 115 -1.74 -4.97 -16.35
N THR A 116 -1.73 -6.30 -16.26
CA THR A 116 -0.80 -7.19 -16.98
C THR A 116 -1.57 -8.38 -17.52
N THR A 117 -1.16 -8.91 -18.66
CA THR A 117 -1.66 -10.21 -19.16
C THR A 117 -0.81 -11.39 -18.66
N TYR A 118 0.37 -11.11 -18.09
CA TYR A 118 1.18 -12.14 -17.43
C TYR A 118 0.60 -12.47 -16.06
N VAL A 119 -0.25 -13.48 -16.04
CA VAL A 119 -0.92 -13.91 -14.81
C VAL A 119 0.09 -14.51 -13.83
N SER A 120 -0.05 -14.19 -12.57
CA SER A 120 0.71 -14.76 -11.46
C SER A 120 -0.24 -15.29 -10.39
N LEU A 121 -0.24 -16.59 -10.16
CA LEU A 121 -1.06 -17.25 -9.14
C LEU A 121 -0.20 -17.57 -7.92
N ALA A 122 -0.56 -17.00 -6.78
CA ALA A 122 0.22 -17.15 -5.56
C ALA A 122 -0.28 -18.32 -4.71
N GLY A 123 0.51 -19.38 -4.63
CA GLY A 123 0.38 -20.46 -3.67
C GLY A 123 1.04 -20.16 -2.33
N ARG A 124 1.11 -21.16 -1.47
CA ARG A 124 1.79 -21.06 -0.18
C ARG A 124 3.30 -21.02 -0.35
N TYR A 125 3.85 -21.95 -1.13
CA TYR A 125 5.29 -22.19 -1.32
C TYR A 125 5.78 -21.67 -2.66
N LEU A 126 4.93 -21.67 -3.67
CA LEU A 126 5.24 -21.33 -5.05
C LEU A 126 4.37 -20.17 -5.55
N VAL A 127 4.85 -19.49 -6.57
CA VAL A 127 4.04 -18.63 -7.44
C VAL A 127 4.14 -19.20 -8.85
N LEU A 128 3.00 -19.54 -9.44
CA LEU A 128 2.91 -20.02 -10.83
C LEU A 128 2.69 -18.83 -11.77
N MET A 129 3.49 -18.75 -12.81
CA MET A 129 3.32 -17.85 -13.94
C MET A 129 3.04 -18.68 -15.21
N PRO A 130 1.76 -18.94 -15.52
CA PRO A 130 1.39 -19.92 -16.52
C PRO A 130 1.70 -19.48 -17.96
N ASN A 131 1.79 -18.20 -18.23
CA ASN A 131 2.03 -17.64 -19.56
C ASN A 131 3.30 -16.76 -19.65
N ASN A 132 4.22 -16.91 -18.71
CA ASN A 132 5.51 -16.21 -18.70
C ASN A 132 6.70 -17.18 -18.51
N PRO A 133 7.25 -17.75 -19.58
CA PRO A 133 8.32 -18.74 -19.47
C PRO A 133 9.66 -18.18 -18.97
N ARG A 134 9.81 -16.86 -18.88
CA ARG A 134 11.08 -16.20 -18.51
C ARG A 134 11.10 -15.69 -17.07
N GLY A 135 10.02 -15.84 -16.32
CA GLY A 135 9.84 -15.22 -15.01
C GLY A 135 10.33 -16.03 -13.81
N GLY A 136 10.77 -17.30 -14.00
CA GLY A 136 11.03 -18.25 -12.92
C GLY A 136 12.28 -18.01 -12.09
N GLY A 137 12.35 -18.68 -10.93
CA GLY A 137 13.51 -18.68 -10.04
C GLY A 137 13.16 -18.78 -8.57
N VAL A 138 14.15 -18.48 -7.72
CA VAL A 138 13.98 -18.43 -6.27
C VAL A 138 13.82 -16.97 -5.83
N SER A 139 12.94 -16.72 -4.86
CA SER A 139 12.75 -15.39 -4.26
C SER A 139 14.10 -14.73 -3.93
N ARG A 140 14.22 -13.45 -4.25
CA ARG A 140 15.45 -12.66 -3.99
C ARG A 140 15.78 -12.49 -2.52
N ARG A 141 14.86 -12.85 -1.62
CA ARG A 141 15.02 -12.80 -0.16
C ARG A 141 15.70 -14.04 0.41
N VAL A 142 15.79 -15.11 -0.39
CA VAL A 142 16.47 -16.34 0.01
C VAL A 142 17.91 -16.22 -0.44
N GLU A 143 18.85 -16.36 0.49
CA GLU A 143 20.29 -16.20 0.27
C GLU A 143 21.06 -17.46 0.73
N GLY A 144 22.32 -17.55 0.33
CA GLY A 144 23.22 -18.60 0.79
C GLY A 144 22.82 -20.02 0.37
N GLU A 145 23.03 -20.96 1.28
CA GLU A 145 22.79 -22.40 1.08
C GLU A 145 21.32 -22.71 0.85
N ASP A 146 20.41 -22.06 1.60
CA ASP A 146 18.96 -22.23 1.44
C ASP A 146 18.50 -21.94 0.01
N ARG A 147 19.14 -20.97 -0.65
CA ARG A 147 18.80 -20.63 -2.04
C ARG A 147 19.19 -21.75 -3.01
N ASN A 148 20.32 -22.39 -2.80
CA ASN A 148 20.79 -23.49 -3.64
C ASN A 148 19.92 -24.72 -3.40
N GLU A 149 19.68 -25.09 -2.14
CA GLU A 149 18.80 -26.21 -1.77
C GLU A 149 17.40 -26.08 -2.38
N LEU A 150 16.83 -24.88 -2.26
CA LEU A 150 15.50 -24.60 -2.82
C LEU A 150 15.49 -24.64 -4.35
N ARG A 151 16.56 -24.21 -5.01
CA ARG A 151 16.71 -24.32 -6.47
C ARG A 151 16.77 -25.78 -6.91
N ASP A 152 17.62 -26.58 -6.25
CA ASP A 152 17.79 -28.00 -6.56
C ASP A 152 16.48 -28.79 -6.37
N THR A 153 15.68 -28.39 -5.38
CA THR A 153 14.34 -28.95 -5.16
C THR A 153 13.36 -28.52 -6.26
N MET A 154 13.42 -27.25 -6.70
CA MET A 154 12.57 -26.76 -7.80
C MET A 154 12.87 -27.41 -9.13
N ASP A 155 14.14 -27.74 -9.41
CA ASP A 155 14.56 -28.38 -10.66
C ASP A 155 14.01 -29.81 -10.79
N GLN A 156 13.54 -30.43 -9.69
CA GLN A 156 12.89 -31.73 -9.65
C GLN A 156 11.38 -31.68 -9.87
N LEU A 157 10.78 -30.46 -9.92
CA LEU A 157 9.34 -30.33 -10.12
C LEU A 157 8.95 -30.53 -11.58
N SER A 158 7.81 -31.20 -11.79
CA SER A 158 7.23 -31.39 -13.12
C SER A 158 6.47 -30.11 -13.54
N THR A 159 7.20 -29.17 -14.15
CA THR A 159 6.61 -27.90 -14.64
C THR A 159 6.29 -28.06 -16.13
N PRO A 160 5.04 -27.75 -16.59
CA PRO A 160 4.70 -27.78 -18.01
C PRO A 160 5.46 -26.73 -18.82
N ASP A 161 5.70 -27.06 -20.11
CA ASP A 161 6.36 -26.15 -21.04
C ASP A 161 5.62 -24.80 -21.18
N GLY A 162 6.37 -23.72 -21.24
CA GLY A 162 5.81 -22.36 -21.37
C GLY A 162 5.43 -21.71 -20.04
N MET A 163 5.47 -22.42 -18.94
CA MET A 163 5.20 -21.92 -17.59
C MET A 163 6.49 -21.67 -16.82
N SER A 164 6.43 -20.83 -15.80
CA SER A 164 7.54 -20.63 -14.88
C SER A 164 7.08 -20.53 -13.43
N LEU A 165 7.99 -20.86 -12.52
CA LEU A 165 7.74 -20.91 -11.07
C LEU A 165 8.68 -19.98 -10.33
N ILE A 166 8.17 -19.32 -9.28
CA ILE A 166 9.00 -18.63 -8.30
C ILE A 166 8.80 -19.30 -6.95
N ALA A 167 9.89 -19.82 -6.36
CA ALA A 167 9.84 -20.32 -4.99
C ALA A 167 9.82 -19.17 -4.00
N ARG A 168 8.89 -19.22 -3.04
CA ARG A 168 8.74 -18.28 -1.95
C ARG A 168 9.63 -18.67 -0.77
N THR A 169 9.88 -17.72 0.15
CA THR A 169 10.62 -17.98 1.40
C THR A 169 9.98 -19.08 2.26
N ALA A 170 8.66 -19.26 2.17
CA ALA A 170 7.93 -20.32 2.87
C ALA A 170 8.25 -21.74 2.33
N GLY A 171 8.86 -21.85 1.15
CA GLY A 171 9.29 -23.13 0.55
C GLY A 171 10.64 -23.63 1.06
N ILE A 172 11.38 -22.85 1.84
CA ILE A 172 12.67 -23.28 2.40
C ILE A 172 12.48 -24.54 3.26
N GLY A 173 13.28 -25.56 3.02
CA GLY A 173 13.25 -26.83 3.76
C GLY A 173 12.00 -27.68 3.53
N ARG A 174 11.24 -27.43 2.45
CA ARG A 174 10.08 -28.24 2.05
C ARG A 174 10.50 -29.35 1.10
N SER A 175 9.77 -30.48 1.18
CA SER A 175 10.02 -31.60 0.29
C SER A 175 9.50 -31.33 -1.13
N VAL A 176 10.02 -32.11 -2.10
CA VAL A 176 9.55 -32.07 -3.51
C VAL A 176 8.05 -32.33 -3.58
N GLU A 177 7.54 -33.28 -2.78
CA GLU A 177 6.12 -33.67 -2.77
C GLU A 177 5.24 -32.53 -2.28
N GLU A 178 5.67 -31.76 -1.24
CA GLU A 178 4.94 -30.60 -0.74
C GLU A 178 4.89 -29.48 -1.79
N LEU A 179 6.00 -29.23 -2.49
CA LEU A 179 6.06 -28.22 -3.56
C LEU A 179 5.26 -28.65 -4.79
N GLN A 180 5.32 -29.94 -5.17
CA GLN A 180 4.54 -30.49 -6.28
C GLN A 180 3.04 -30.44 -6.01
N TRP A 181 2.62 -30.65 -4.76
CA TRP A 181 1.22 -30.52 -4.36
C TRP A 181 0.73 -29.07 -4.54
N ASP A 182 1.52 -28.07 -4.09
CA ASP A 182 1.19 -26.63 -4.26
C ASP A 182 1.13 -26.27 -5.76
N LEU A 183 2.05 -26.80 -6.57
CA LEU A 183 2.04 -26.62 -8.02
C LEU A 183 0.78 -27.20 -8.67
N ASN A 184 0.39 -28.42 -8.32
CA ASN A 184 -0.79 -29.09 -8.87
C ASN A 184 -2.08 -28.30 -8.53
N TYR A 185 -2.18 -27.77 -7.32
CA TYR A 185 -3.27 -26.89 -6.92
C TYR A 185 -3.34 -25.63 -7.80
N LEU A 186 -2.19 -24.96 -8.02
CA LEU A 186 -2.11 -23.77 -8.86
C LEU A 186 -2.42 -24.07 -10.34
N MET A 187 -2.04 -25.24 -10.83
CA MET A 187 -2.39 -25.71 -12.17
C MET A 187 -3.91 -25.92 -12.33
N THR A 188 -4.55 -26.55 -11.34
CA THR A 188 -6.00 -26.74 -11.34
C THR A 188 -6.73 -25.39 -11.33
N LEU A 189 -6.24 -24.44 -10.54
CA LEU A 189 -6.77 -23.06 -10.50
C LEU A 189 -6.62 -22.37 -11.86
N TRP A 190 -5.44 -22.49 -12.50
CA TRP A 190 -5.22 -21.90 -13.82
C TRP A 190 -6.14 -22.47 -14.88
N ASN A 191 -6.32 -23.79 -14.91
CA ASN A 191 -7.24 -24.44 -15.84
C ASN A 191 -8.68 -23.94 -15.65
N ALA A 192 -9.15 -23.80 -14.41
CA ALA A 192 -10.46 -23.25 -14.12
C ALA A 192 -10.61 -21.78 -14.56
N VAL A 193 -9.55 -20.97 -14.45
CA VAL A 193 -9.53 -19.59 -14.97
C VAL A 193 -9.65 -19.57 -16.49
N CYS A 194 -8.93 -20.45 -17.19
CA CYS A 194 -9.00 -20.57 -18.65
C CYS A 194 -10.38 -21.05 -19.12
N ASP A 195 -10.96 -22.06 -18.46
CA ASP A 195 -12.29 -22.58 -18.77
C ASP A 195 -13.39 -21.52 -18.57
N ALA A 196 -13.30 -20.74 -17.49
CA ALA A 196 -14.21 -19.63 -17.24
C ALA A 196 -14.06 -18.48 -18.25
N ALA A 197 -12.83 -18.25 -18.74
CA ALA A 197 -12.56 -17.24 -19.75
C ALA A 197 -12.97 -17.66 -21.16
N ALA A 198 -13.09 -18.98 -21.43
CA ALA A 198 -13.49 -19.48 -22.73
C ALA A 198 -14.90 -18.98 -23.13
N PRO A 199 -15.15 -18.69 -24.42
CA PRO A 199 -16.48 -18.28 -24.87
C PRO A 199 -17.50 -19.37 -24.59
N GLN A 200 -18.53 -19.05 -23.82
CA GLN A 200 -19.63 -19.97 -23.51
C GLN A 200 -20.89 -19.53 -24.28
N TYR A 201 -21.55 -20.47 -24.94
CA TYR A 201 -22.78 -20.22 -25.72
C TYR A 201 -23.95 -20.98 -25.11
N ALA A 202 -25.17 -20.39 -25.21
CA ALA A 202 -26.37 -21.08 -24.76
C ALA A 202 -26.65 -22.30 -25.65
N GLU A 203 -27.21 -23.38 -25.07
CA GLU A 203 -27.58 -24.62 -25.81
C GLU A 203 -28.55 -24.38 -26.97
N SER A 204 -29.36 -23.29 -26.90
CA SER A 204 -30.32 -22.89 -27.94
C SER A 204 -29.70 -22.13 -29.12
N GLY A 205 -28.39 -22.02 -29.19
CA GLY A 205 -27.63 -21.46 -30.31
C GLY A 205 -27.67 -19.93 -30.42
N GLY A 206 -26.54 -19.28 -30.29
CA GLY A 206 -26.27 -17.93 -30.76
C GLY A 206 -26.01 -16.83 -29.71
N LYS A 207 -26.54 -16.92 -28.50
CA LYS A 207 -26.26 -15.90 -27.47
C LYS A 207 -25.07 -16.34 -26.58
N ARG A 208 -24.03 -15.52 -26.52
CA ARG A 208 -22.91 -15.72 -25.64
C ARG A 208 -23.33 -15.46 -24.19
N LEU A 209 -22.99 -16.39 -23.28
CA LEU A 209 -23.37 -16.33 -21.86
C LEU A 209 -22.40 -15.49 -21.02
N ASN A 210 -21.12 -15.42 -21.43
CA ASN A 210 -20.06 -14.72 -20.71
C ASN A 210 -19.35 -13.65 -21.58
N PRO A 211 -20.06 -12.57 -22.00
CA PRO A 211 -19.40 -11.48 -22.71
C PRO A 211 -18.47 -10.71 -21.75
N ALA A 212 -17.30 -10.30 -22.22
CA ALA A 212 -16.42 -9.39 -21.49
C ALA A 212 -17.04 -7.96 -21.43
N PRO A 213 -16.79 -7.14 -20.37
CA PRO A 213 -15.88 -7.45 -19.25
C PRO A 213 -16.57 -8.19 -18.08
N PHE A 214 -15.84 -9.06 -17.35
CA PHE A 214 -16.30 -9.67 -16.10
C PHE A 214 -15.14 -10.17 -15.23
N LEU A 215 -15.42 -10.33 -13.92
CA LEU A 215 -14.48 -10.88 -12.94
C LEU A 215 -14.42 -12.40 -13.05
N ILE A 216 -13.23 -12.97 -13.37
CA ILE A 216 -13.03 -14.41 -13.45
C ILE A 216 -12.68 -14.97 -12.07
N PHE A 217 -11.65 -14.41 -11.45
CA PHE A 217 -11.10 -14.89 -10.17
C PHE A 217 -10.80 -13.70 -9.26
N GLU A 218 -11.24 -13.82 -8.02
CA GLU A 218 -10.95 -12.88 -6.96
C GLU A 218 -9.80 -13.41 -6.10
N GLU A 219 -8.76 -12.60 -5.93
CA GLU A 219 -7.67 -12.94 -5.00
C GLU A 219 -8.27 -13.12 -3.60
N SER A 220 -7.73 -14.07 -2.86
CA SER A 220 -8.21 -14.43 -1.53
C SER A 220 -8.36 -13.20 -0.62
N ASN A 221 -9.38 -13.20 0.23
CA ASN A 221 -9.61 -12.17 1.23
C ASN A 221 -8.42 -11.99 2.17
N LEU A 222 -8.41 -10.91 2.95
CA LEU A 222 -7.31 -10.58 3.86
C LEU A 222 -6.95 -11.73 4.80
N VAL A 223 -7.93 -12.51 5.27
CA VAL A 223 -7.70 -13.64 6.19
C VAL A 223 -6.78 -14.68 5.57
N ILE A 224 -7.15 -15.15 4.39
CA ILE A 224 -6.39 -16.19 3.67
C ILE A 224 -5.04 -15.64 3.25
N ARG A 225 -4.99 -14.41 2.73
CA ARG A 225 -3.73 -13.74 2.37
C ARG A 225 -2.79 -13.60 3.57
N ALA A 226 -3.31 -13.16 4.72
CA ALA A 226 -2.51 -12.98 5.92
C ALA A 226 -1.93 -14.32 6.41
N ILE A 227 -2.73 -15.37 6.48
CA ILE A 227 -2.24 -16.70 6.87
C ILE A 227 -1.23 -17.22 5.84
N ARG A 228 -1.54 -17.13 4.54
CA ARG A 228 -0.65 -17.58 3.46
C ARG A 228 0.70 -16.88 3.48
N ASP A 229 0.71 -15.57 3.74
CA ASP A 229 1.88 -14.73 3.54
C ASP A 229 2.69 -14.48 4.82
N TYR A 230 2.02 -14.41 5.98
CA TYR A 230 2.65 -14.04 7.25
C TYR A 230 2.83 -15.20 8.22
N PHE A 231 2.05 -16.29 8.09
CA PHE A 231 2.18 -17.39 9.02
C PHE A 231 3.56 -18.05 8.87
N GLN A 232 4.35 -18.05 9.94
CA GLN A 232 5.67 -18.68 10.05
C GLN A 232 5.66 -19.68 11.21
N PRO A 233 6.58 -20.65 11.25
CA PRO A 233 6.66 -21.64 12.33
C PRO A 233 6.81 -21.03 13.74
N ASP A 234 7.39 -19.84 13.84
CA ASP A 234 7.60 -19.09 15.10
C ASP A 234 6.31 -18.45 15.65
N ILE A 235 5.23 -18.40 14.85
CA ILE A 235 3.90 -17.98 15.30
C ILE A 235 3.26 -19.13 16.06
N GLY A 236 3.11 -18.96 17.37
CA GLY A 236 2.56 -19.99 18.24
C GLY A 236 1.04 -20.11 18.16
N GLU A 237 0.33 -19.02 18.00
CA GLU A 237 -1.14 -18.97 18.03
C GLU A 237 -1.69 -17.96 17.02
N ILE A 238 -2.84 -18.31 16.45
CA ILE A 238 -3.71 -17.43 15.64
C ILE A 238 -5.01 -17.26 16.41
N LEU A 239 -5.31 -16.06 16.87
CA LEU A 239 -6.51 -15.73 17.64
C LEU A 239 -7.49 -14.95 16.76
N ILE A 240 -8.75 -15.37 16.74
CA ILE A 240 -9.79 -14.81 15.87
C ILE A 240 -11.04 -14.52 16.69
N ASP A 241 -11.58 -13.31 16.57
CA ASP A 241 -12.69 -12.80 17.39
C ASP A 241 -14.09 -13.08 16.84
N THR A 242 -14.23 -13.56 15.59
CA THR A 242 -15.51 -13.88 14.96
C THR A 242 -15.58 -15.34 14.49
N ASP A 243 -16.78 -15.94 14.48
CA ASP A 243 -16.96 -17.35 14.13
C ASP A 243 -16.78 -17.60 12.63
N ASP A 244 -17.27 -16.69 11.79
CA ASP A 244 -17.17 -16.81 10.32
C ASP A 244 -15.71 -16.81 9.86
N ILE A 245 -14.91 -15.86 10.36
CA ILE A 245 -13.49 -15.76 10.05
C ILE A 245 -12.72 -16.97 10.62
N PHE A 246 -13.09 -17.43 11.82
CA PHE A 246 -12.50 -18.63 12.42
C PHE A 246 -12.73 -19.87 11.54
N GLN A 247 -13.95 -20.04 11.02
CA GLN A 247 -14.27 -21.16 10.13
C GLN A 247 -13.48 -21.07 8.82
N GLN A 248 -13.41 -19.89 8.19
CA GLN A 248 -12.63 -19.68 6.97
C GLN A 248 -11.14 -19.97 7.18
N ALA A 249 -10.55 -19.45 8.26
CA ALA A 249 -9.16 -19.69 8.60
C ALA A 249 -8.88 -21.17 8.89
N SER A 250 -9.78 -21.84 9.63
CA SER A 250 -9.65 -23.25 9.96
C SER A 250 -9.75 -24.15 8.73
N LEU A 251 -10.70 -23.86 7.83
CA LEU A 251 -10.85 -24.57 6.57
C LEU A 251 -9.58 -24.41 5.70
N PHE A 252 -9.10 -23.17 5.53
CA PHE A 252 -7.89 -22.92 4.76
C PHE A 252 -6.66 -23.61 5.35
N MET A 253 -6.47 -23.50 6.68
CA MET A 253 -5.36 -24.18 7.37
C MET A 253 -5.49 -25.71 7.27
N GLY A 254 -6.70 -26.25 7.34
CA GLY A 254 -6.96 -27.69 7.17
C GLY A 254 -6.57 -28.20 5.80
N HIS A 255 -6.78 -27.41 4.76
CA HIS A 255 -6.41 -27.77 3.39
C HIS A 255 -4.92 -27.58 3.08
N VAL A 256 -4.29 -26.50 3.56
CA VAL A 256 -2.93 -26.13 3.16
C VAL A 256 -1.89 -26.53 4.20
N MET A 257 -2.23 -26.52 5.49
CA MET A 257 -1.31 -26.77 6.61
C MET A 257 -1.97 -27.56 7.74
N PRO A 258 -2.42 -28.81 7.54
CA PRO A 258 -3.21 -29.56 8.52
C PRO A 258 -2.53 -29.70 9.88
N HIS A 259 -1.20 -29.80 9.91
CA HIS A 259 -0.44 -29.92 11.16
C HIS A 259 -0.51 -28.66 12.05
N ASN A 260 -0.90 -27.52 11.49
CA ASN A 260 -0.95 -26.22 12.20
C ASN A 260 -2.39 -25.79 12.54
N VAL A 261 -3.41 -26.54 12.20
CA VAL A 261 -4.83 -26.21 12.48
C VAL A 261 -5.05 -25.97 13.97
N ALA A 262 -4.42 -26.75 14.84
CA ALA A 262 -4.52 -26.61 16.30
C ALA A 262 -4.03 -25.25 16.84
N ARG A 263 -3.27 -24.49 16.05
CA ARG A 263 -2.82 -23.14 16.41
C ARG A 263 -3.88 -22.07 16.17
N VAL A 264 -4.91 -22.35 15.37
CA VAL A 264 -6.05 -21.47 15.15
C VAL A 264 -7.02 -21.63 16.32
N LYS A 265 -7.24 -20.53 17.04
CA LYS A 265 -8.07 -20.53 18.24
C LYS A 265 -9.13 -19.45 18.16
N ARG A 266 -10.34 -19.78 18.55
CA ARG A 266 -11.43 -18.82 18.71
C ARG A 266 -11.23 -18.05 20.01
N TYR A 267 -11.18 -16.71 19.90
CA TYR A 267 -11.14 -15.81 21.05
C TYR A 267 -12.55 -15.55 21.57
N ARG A 268 -12.79 -15.77 22.88
CA ARG A 268 -14.11 -15.66 23.51
C ARG A 268 -14.07 -14.90 24.85
N ASP A 269 -13.11 -14.02 25.01
CA ASP A 269 -13.01 -13.20 26.23
C ASP A 269 -13.91 -11.95 26.09
N ASP A 270 -14.39 -11.40 27.21
CA ASP A 270 -15.19 -10.17 27.25
C ASP A 270 -14.35 -8.92 26.88
N VAL A 271 -13.04 -8.98 27.08
CA VAL A 271 -12.12 -7.89 26.71
C VAL A 271 -11.84 -7.94 25.21
N PRO A 272 -12.00 -6.83 24.46
CA PRO A 272 -11.67 -6.81 23.03
C PRO A 272 -10.25 -7.31 22.74
N LEU A 273 -10.09 -8.08 21.65
CA LEU A 273 -8.85 -8.79 21.33
C LEU A 273 -7.62 -7.88 21.32
N PHE A 274 -7.67 -6.74 20.61
CA PHE A 274 -6.53 -5.83 20.52
C PHE A 274 -6.24 -5.08 21.82
N SER A 275 -7.27 -4.79 22.61
CA SER A 275 -7.14 -4.20 23.95
C SER A 275 -6.46 -5.16 24.93
N ARG A 276 -6.76 -6.47 24.82
CA ARG A 276 -6.10 -7.52 25.61
C ARG A 276 -4.59 -7.53 25.43
N PHE A 277 -4.11 -7.26 24.22
CA PHE A 277 -2.71 -7.21 23.89
C PHE A 277 -2.10 -5.79 23.98
N GLN A 278 -2.89 -4.78 24.35
CA GLN A 278 -2.47 -3.37 24.49
C GLN A 278 -1.83 -2.80 23.23
N ILE A 279 -2.37 -3.15 22.06
CA ILE A 279 -1.82 -2.73 20.77
C ILE A 279 -2.58 -1.58 20.10
N GLU A 280 -3.79 -1.22 20.55
CA GLU A 280 -4.57 -0.11 19.96
C GLU A 280 -3.80 1.20 19.97
N HIS A 281 -3.14 1.53 21.08
CA HIS A 281 -2.31 2.75 21.15
C HIS A 281 -1.11 2.71 20.18
N GLN A 282 -0.53 1.52 19.95
CA GLN A 282 0.56 1.35 18.99
C GLN A 282 0.06 1.46 17.53
N ILE A 283 -1.18 1.02 17.26
CA ILE A 283 -1.85 1.22 15.97
C ILE A 283 -2.09 2.71 15.74
N GLU A 284 -2.60 3.43 16.76
CA GLU A 284 -2.84 4.86 16.66
C GLU A 284 -1.54 5.64 16.39
N SER A 285 -0.39 5.19 16.93
CA SER A 285 0.90 5.80 16.63
C SER A 285 1.27 5.76 15.13
N ALA A 286 0.70 4.82 14.37
CA ALA A 286 0.91 4.75 12.92
C ALA A 286 0.14 5.83 12.13
N TYR A 287 -0.83 6.48 12.76
CA TYR A 287 -1.58 7.60 12.17
C TYR A 287 -1.06 8.98 12.60
N THR A 288 -0.28 9.06 13.68
CA THR A 288 0.26 10.33 14.17
C THR A 288 1.46 10.78 13.34
N ARG A 289 1.59 12.10 13.13
CA ARG A 289 2.75 12.69 12.45
C ARG A 289 4.05 12.49 13.24
N GLN A 290 3.98 12.63 14.57
CA GLN A 290 5.12 12.54 15.48
C GLN A 290 5.06 11.25 16.30
N VAL A 291 6.18 10.54 16.40
CA VAL A 291 6.33 9.34 17.22
C VAL A 291 7.46 9.57 18.22
N THR A 292 7.16 9.35 19.51
CA THR A 292 8.13 9.52 20.59
C THR A 292 9.04 8.31 20.72
N LEU A 293 10.31 8.57 20.99
CA LEU A 293 11.33 7.56 21.24
C LEU A 293 11.47 7.26 22.75
N PRO A 294 11.96 6.08 23.13
CA PRO A 294 12.12 5.68 24.55
C PRO A 294 12.99 6.63 25.38
N SER A 295 14.01 7.23 24.78
CA SER A 295 14.89 8.21 25.44
C SER A 295 14.26 9.58 25.65
N GLY A 296 13.09 9.85 25.04
CA GLY A 296 12.42 11.15 25.03
C GLY A 296 12.70 12.00 23.80
N GLY A 297 13.42 11.48 22.81
CA GLY A 297 13.48 12.01 21.46
C GLY A 297 12.19 11.76 20.68
N ALA A 298 12.14 12.21 19.44
CA ALA A 298 10.99 11.99 18.57
C ALA A 298 11.41 11.90 17.10
N ILE A 299 10.64 11.14 16.32
CA ILE A 299 10.70 11.16 14.86
C ILE A 299 9.43 11.84 14.32
N VAL A 300 9.59 12.65 13.28
CA VAL A 300 8.50 13.30 12.56
C VAL A 300 8.46 12.75 11.15
N ILE A 301 7.30 12.25 10.72
CA ILE A 301 7.13 11.60 9.41
C ILE A 301 6.16 12.44 8.59
N ASP A 302 6.66 13.01 7.49
CA ASP A 302 5.91 13.86 6.60
C ASP A 302 5.82 13.26 5.19
N HIS A 303 4.62 13.26 4.64
CA HIS A 303 4.36 12.86 3.27
C HIS A 303 4.42 14.06 2.34
N THR A 304 5.24 13.98 1.31
CA THR A 304 5.19 14.91 0.18
C THR A 304 4.57 14.22 -1.04
N GLU A 305 4.37 14.93 -2.13
CA GLU A 305 3.86 14.35 -3.37
C GLU A 305 4.76 13.23 -3.91
N ALA A 306 6.07 13.35 -3.80
CA ALA A 306 7.04 12.48 -4.44
C ALA A 306 7.75 11.51 -3.48
N LEU A 307 7.94 11.88 -2.23
CA LEU A 307 8.73 11.13 -1.25
C LEU A 307 8.17 11.28 0.17
N VAL A 308 8.69 10.47 1.08
CA VAL A 308 8.45 10.60 2.52
C VAL A 308 9.72 11.15 3.16
N SER A 309 9.60 12.19 3.96
CA SER A 309 10.69 12.71 4.79
C SER A 309 10.51 12.27 6.24
N VAL A 310 11.60 11.93 6.88
CA VAL A 310 11.64 11.58 8.30
C VAL A 310 12.70 12.44 8.98
N ASP A 311 12.29 13.24 9.95
CA ASP A 311 13.16 14.10 10.74
C ASP A 311 13.35 13.52 12.14
N VAL A 312 14.58 13.50 12.64
CA VAL A 312 14.94 12.94 13.95
C VAL A 312 15.33 14.06 14.91
N ASN A 313 14.57 14.17 16.00
CA ASN A 313 14.78 15.19 17.03
C ASN A 313 15.18 14.57 18.37
N SER A 314 16.22 15.10 19.01
CA SER A 314 16.65 14.65 20.35
C SER A 314 15.63 15.00 21.45
N GLY A 315 14.85 16.07 21.27
CA GLY A 315 13.78 16.46 22.20
C GLY A 315 14.26 16.57 23.66
N ARG A 316 13.75 15.67 24.52
CA ARG A 316 14.09 15.61 25.94
C ARG A 316 15.21 14.61 26.27
N SER A 317 15.85 14.03 25.28
CA SER A 317 16.95 13.08 25.44
C SER A 317 18.23 13.83 25.82
N THR A 318 18.46 14.02 27.12
CA THR A 318 19.60 14.81 27.66
C THR A 318 20.53 13.96 28.57
N LYS A 319 20.48 12.63 28.41
CA LYS A 319 21.22 11.70 29.30
C LYS A 319 22.60 11.28 28.77
N GLY A 320 23.08 11.81 27.65
CA GLY A 320 24.43 11.55 27.12
C GLY A 320 25.50 12.34 27.89
N ALA A 321 26.72 11.87 27.84
CA ALA A 321 27.87 12.58 28.41
C ALA A 321 28.26 13.81 27.59
N ASP A 322 28.01 13.76 26.28
CA ASP A 322 28.21 14.85 25.35
C ASP A 322 27.10 14.88 24.24
N ILE A 323 27.20 15.87 23.34
CA ILE A 323 26.25 16.06 22.23
C ILE A 323 26.32 14.88 21.26
N GLU A 324 27.51 14.40 20.96
CA GLU A 324 27.76 13.30 20.01
C GLU A 324 27.15 11.98 20.53
N GLU A 325 27.33 11.65 21.82
CA GLU A 325 26.74 10.47 22.46
C GLU A 325 25.21 10.55 22.48
N THR A 326 24.66 11.74 22.75
CA THR A 326 23.20 11.99 22.71
C THR A 326 22.66 11.79 21.31
N ALA A 327 23.34 12.33 20.29
CA ALA A 327 22.99 12.17 18.88
C ALA A 327 23.03 10.69 18.47
N LEU A 328 24.11 9.99 18.75
CA LEU A 328 24.27 8.56 18.44
C LEU A 328 23.15 7.72 19.06
N ARG A 329 22.89 7.90 20.35
CA ARG A 329 21.86 7.14 21.06
C ARG A 329 20.47 7.40 20.49
N THR A 330 20.14 8.68 20.24
CA THR A 330 18.84 9.04 19.66
C THR A 330 18.69 8.49 18.25
N ASN A 331 19.74 8.58 17.42
CA ASN A 331 19.74 8.07 16.06
C ASN A 331 19.61 6.53 16.01
N LEU A 332 20.22 5.80 16.96
CA LEU A 332 20.07 4.34 17.06
C LEU A 332 18.62 3.94 17.41
N GLU A 333 18.01 4.63 18.39
CA GLU A 333 16.59 4.41 18.73
C GLU A 333 15.67 4.80 17.56
N ALA A 334 15.98 5.91 16.88
CA ALA A 334 15.26 6.35 15.69
C ALA A 334 15.34 5.33 14.56
N ALA A 335 16.52 4.74 14.30
CA ALA A 335 16.69 3.72 13.26
C ALA A 335 15.77 2.50 13.47
N ASP A 336 15.66 2.01 14.70
CA ASP A 336 14.75 0.92 15.05
C ASP A 336 13.28 1.30 14.85
N GLU A 337 12.90 2.49 15.33
CA GLU A 337 11.51 2.95 15.26
C GLU A 337 11.10 3.33 13.84
N ILE A 338 11.99 3.95 13.04
CA ILE A 338 11.75 4.24 11.63
C ILE A 338 11.47 2.94 10.88
N ALA A 339 12.31 1.92 11.03
CA ALA A 339 12.09 0.62 10.39
C ALA A 339 10.73 0.01 10.79
N ARG A 340 10.31 0.16 12.05
CA ARG A 340 9.00 -0.28 12.53
C ARG A 340 7.87 0.52 11.91
N GLN A 341 7.97 1.85 11.89
CA GLN A 341 6.96 2.74 11.33
C GLN A 341 6.80 2.56 9.81
N LEU A 342 7.88 2.29 9.08
CA LEU A 342 7.82 1.97 7.64
C LEU A 342 6.97 0.72 7.38
N ARG A 343 7.08 -0.31 8.24
CA ARG A 343 6.25 -1.52 8.15
C ARG A 343 4.81 -1.25 8.54
N LEU A 344 4.57 -0.64 9.71
CA LEU A 344 3.22 -0.40 10.24
C LEU A 344 2.38 0.47 9.30
N ARG A 345 2.97 1.54 8.77
CA ARG A 345 2.31 2.48 7.85
C ARG A 345 2.30 2.02 6.40
N ASP A 346 3.02 0.95 6.08
CA ASP A 346 3.33 0.47 4.73
C ASP A 346 3.85 1.57 3.80
N LEU A 347 4.75 2.39 4.32
CA LEU A 347 5.38 3.46 3.55
C LEU A 347 6.30 2.86 2.49
N GLY A 348 6.20 3.34 1.27
CA GLY A 348 7.03 2.88 0.17
C GLY A 348 7.34 3.98 -0.84
N GLY A 349 8.26 3.71 -1.73
CA GLY A 349 8.85 4.69 -2.63
C GLY A 349 10.16 5.22 -2.07
N LEU A 350 10.51 6.45 -2.41
CA LEU A 350 11.70 7.12 -1.91
C LEU A 350 11.43 7.69 -0.51
N ILE A 351 12.31 7.42 0.42
CA ILE A 351 12.26 7.91 1.80
C ILE A 351 13.59 8.54 2.11
N VAL A 352 13.56 9.74 2.66
CA VAL A 352 14.75 10.49 3.08
C VAL A 352 14.67 10.67 4.59
N ILE A 353 15.72 10.27 5.28
CA ILE A 353 15.82 10.36 6.74
C ILE A 353 16.89 11.41 7.06
N ASP A 354 16.51 12.39 7.86
CA ASP A 354 17.39 13.40 8.42
C ASP A 354 17.77 13.00 9.84
N PHE A 355 18.96 12.39 9.97
CA PHE A 355 19.50 12.01 11.27
C PHE A 355 20.17 13.21 11.94
N ILE A 356 20.18 13.24 13.27
CA ILE A 356 20.95 14.23 14.01
C ILE A 356 22.41 14.13 13.59
N ASP A 357 23.04 15.26 13.31
CA ASP A 357 24.43 15.33 12.85
C ASP A 357 25.39 14.61 13.80
N MET A 358 26.31 13.84 13.21
CA MET A 358 27.37 13.11 13.88
C MET A 358 28.70 13.36 13.18
N ASP A 359 29.70 13.80 13.94
CA ASP A 359 31.04 14.08 13.39
C ASP A 359 31.85 12.80 13.18
N ALA A 360 31.67 11.80 14.06
CA ALA A 360 32.41 10.56 13.99
C ALA A 360 31.87 9.60 12.94
N GLY A 361 32.63 9.33 11.88
CA GLY A 361 32.25 8.37 10.82
C GLY A 361 32.06 6.93 11.32
N LYS A 362 32.49 6.58 12.56
CA LYS A 362 32.15 5.32 13.21
C LYS A 362 30.69 5.32 13.63
N ASN A 363 30.23 6.39 14.28
CA ASN A 363 28.85 6.52 14.76
C ASN A 363 27.86 6.48 13.61
N GLN A 364 28.18 7.13 12.48
CA GLN A 364 27.37 7.06 11.25
C GLN A 364 27.22 5.61 10.76
N ARG A 365 28.31 4.84 10.73
CA ARG A 365 28.29 3.41 10.33
C ARG A 365 27.48 2.53 11.30
N ASP A 366 27.55 2.83 12.59
CA ASP A 366 26.79 2.10 13.61
C ASP A 366 25.28 2.32 13.43
N VAL A 367 24.85 3.55 13.12
CA VAL A 367 23.44 3.88 12.78
C VAL A 367 23.01 3.22 11.48
N GLU A 368 23.85 3.27 10.42
CA GLU A 368 23.57 2.57 9.15
C GLU A 368 23.39 1.06 9.35
N SER A 369 24.28 0.45 10.15
CA SER A 369 24.19 -0.99 10.47
C SER A 369 22.92 -1.30 11.24
N ARG A 370 22.58 -0.51 12.25
CA ARG A 370 21.37 -0.68 13.06
C ARG A 370 20.10 -0.60 12.21
N LEU A 371 20.03 0.40 11.32
CA LEU A 371 18.89 0.55 10.41
C LEU A 371 18.79 -0.65 9.45
N ARG A 372 19.91 -1.12 8.92
CA ARG A 372 19.95 -2.30 8.03
C ARG A 372 19.46 -3.55 8.75
N ASP A 373 19.90 -3.77 10.00
CA ASP A 373 19.48 -4.91 10.81
C ASP A 373 17.98 -4.84 11.14
N ALA A 374 17.47 -3.66 11.48
CA ALA A 374 16.04 -3.45 11.75
C ALA A 374 15.15 -3.64 10.49
N LEU A 375 15.68 -3.31 9.31
CA LEU A 375 15.00 -3.50 8.02
C LEU A 375 15.09 -4.94 7.50
N HIS A 376 15.99 -5.78 8.01
CA HIS A 376 16.10 -7.19 7.61
C HIS A 376 14.80 -7.97 7.80
N HIS A 377 14.02 -7.61 8.80
CA HIS A 377 12.72 -8.23 9.08
C HIS A 377 11.56 -7.70 8.19
N ASP A 378 11.83 -6.69 7.34
CA ASP A 378 10.80 -6.14 6.46
C ASP A 378 10.49 -7.11 5.30
N ARG A 379 9.19 -7.31 5.05
CA ARG A 379 8.72 -8.10 3.91
C ARG A 379 8.98 -7.42 2.58
N ALA A 380 8.98 -6.09 2.55
CA ALA A 380 9.26 -5.31 1.35
C ALA A 380 10.75 -5.31 1.03
N ARG A 381 11.07 -5.26 -0.27
CA ARG A 381 12.45 -5.04 -0.69
C ARG A 381 12.86 -3.61 -0.38
N VAL A 382 13.94 -3.45 0.38
CA VAL A 382 14.52 -2.15 0.71
C VAL A 382 15.92 -2.04 0.11
N GLN A 383 16.21 -0.90 -0.50
CA GLN A 383 17.55 -0.50 -0.94
C GLN A 383 17.92 0.74 -0.17
N MET A 384 19.05 0.71 0.52
CA MET A 384 19.50 1.77 1.42
C MET A 384 20.85 2.32 0.96
N GLY A 385 20.98 3.65 0.94
CA GLY A 385 22.23 4.35 0.71
C GLY A 385 23.10 4.40 1.97
N LYS A 386 24.07 5.30 1.97
CA LYS A 386 24.89 5.68 3.11
C LYS A 386 24.49 7.05 3.61
N ILE A 387 24.78 7.37 4.86
CA ILE A 387 24.61 8.73 5.37
C ILE A 387 25.52 9.66 4.58
N SER A 388 24.91 10.69 3.99
CA SER A 388 25.64 11.71 3.21
C SER A 388 26.39 12.65 4.15
N ARG A 389 27.29 13.48 3.57
CA ARG A 389 27.97 14.54 4.33
C ARG A 389 27.03 15.61 4.91
N PHE A 390 25.76 15.58 4.55
CA PHE A 390 24.70 16.47 5.04
C PHE A 390 23.80 15.83 6.09
N GLY A 391 24.18 14.67 6.69
CA GLY A 391 23.36 13.96 7.65
C GLY A 391 22.21 13.11 7.05
N LEU A 392 21.93 13.26 5.74
CA LEU A 392 20.79 12.62 5.10
C LEU A 392 21.09 11.17 4.69
N LEU A 393 20.14 10.28 4.95
CA LEU A 393 20.15 8.91 4.44
C LEU A 393 18.97 8.68 3.51
N GLU A 394 19.27 8.22 2.29
CA GLU A 394 18.27 7.88 1.29
C GLU A 394 18.00 6.37 1.30
N LEU A 395 16.73 6.00 1.25
CA LEU A 395 16.34 4.60 1.05
C LEU A 395 15.13 4.51 0.10
N SER A 396 15.04 3.39 -0.61
CA SER A 396 13.89 3.07 -1.46
C SER A 396 13.26 1.77 -0.97
N ARG A 397 11.98 1.81 -0.63
CA ARG A 397 11.19 0.66 -0.19
C ARG A 397 10.11 0.32 -1.20
N GLN A 398 9.99 -0.95 -1.55
CA GLN A 398 8.95 -1.44 -2.43
C GLN A 398 7.57 -1.25 -1.76
N ARG A 399 6.62 -0.65 -2.47
CA ARG A 399 5.22 -0.58 -2.01
C ARG A 399 4.56 -1.95 -2.18
N LEU A 400 4.08 -2.52 -1.10
CA LEU A 400 3.34 -3.78 -1.14
C LEU A 400 1.83 -3.53 -1.31
N ARG A 401 1.32 -2.46 -0.70
CA ARG A 401 -0.08 -2.01 -0.70
C ARG A 401 -0.16 -0.48 -0.55
N PRO A 402 -1.35 0.15 -0.65
CA PRO A 402 -1.53 1.56 -0.30
C PRO A 402 -1.14 1.80 1.17
N ALA A 403 -0.52 2.95 1.45
CA ALA A 403 -0.18 3.31 2.83
C ALA A 403 -1.44 3.48 3.69
N LEU A 404 -1.36 3.21 5.01
CA LEU A 404 -2.49 3.35 5.92
C LEU A 404 -3.15 4.72 5.83
N ALA A 405 -2.37 5.78 5.72
CA ALA A 405 -2.87 7.14 5.56
C ALA A 405 -3.67 7.33 4.25
N GLU A 406 -3.26 6.69 3.15
CA GLU A 406 -3.96 6.79 1.84
C GLU A 406 -5.35 6.12 1.87
N THR A 407 -5.56 5.17 2.78
CA THR A 407 -6.85 4.47 2.93
C THR A 407 -7.79 5.12 3.92
N SER A 408 -7.25 5.79 4.95
CA SER A 408 -8.01 6.30 6.08
C SER A 408 -8.21 7.82 6.04
N TYR A 409 -7.36 8.58 5.33
CA TYR A 409 -7.43 10.03 5.29
C TYR A 409 -7.98 10.56 3.97
N ILE A 410 -8.69 11.67 4.07
CA ILE A 410 -9.17 12.47 2.94
C ILE A 410 -8.25 13.69 2.84
N THR A 411 -7.81 14.02 1.62
CA THR A 411 -7.03 15.25 1.41
C THR A 411 -7.83 16.47 1.88
N CYS A 412 -7.23 17.27 2.75
CA CYS A 412 -7.89 18.47 3.28
C CYS A 412 -8.21 19.44 2.14
N PRO A 413 -9.49 19.80 1.89
CA PRO A 413 -9.87 20.68 0.79
C PRO A 413 -9.36 22.10 0.97
N ARG A 414 -9.03 22.49 2.22
CA ARG A 414 -8.56 23.83 2.55
C ARG A 414 -7.08 24.06 2.20
N CYS A 415 -6.20 23.09 2.50
CA CYS A 415 -4.77 23.21 2.24
C CYS A 415 -4.24 22.26 1.16
N ASN A 416 -5.09 21.38 0.59
CA ASN A 416 -4.71 20.37 -0.41
C ASN A 416 -3.47 19.54 -0.01
N GLY A 417 -3.30 19.30 1.30
CA GLY A 417 -2.19 18.52 1.83
C GLY A 417 -0.93 19.31 2.17
N THR A 418 -0.90 20.64 1.95
CA THR A 418 0.30 21.46 2.24
C THR A 418 0.51 21.76 3.73
N GLY A 419 -0.53 21.59 4.58
CA GLY A 419 -0.47 21.91 6.01
C GLY A 419 -0.53 23.40 6.34
N HIS A 420 -0.44 24.28 5.34
CA HIS A 420 -0.43 25.74 5.50
C HIS A 420 -1.48 26.40 4.61
N ILE A 421 -2.06 27.48 5.08
CA ILE A 421 -2.97 28.33 4.32
C ILE A 421 -2.53 29.78 4.43
N ARG A 422 -2.94 30.62 3.48
CA ARG A 422 -2.73 32.05 3.59
C ARG A 422 -3.51 32.62 4.76
N SER A 423 -2.91 33.58 5.50
CA SER A 423 -3.63 34.38 6.49
C SER A 423 -4.75 35.19 5.83
N THR A 424 -5.77 35.56 6.59
CA THR A 424 -6.90 36.36 6.12
C THR A 424 -6.44 37.66 5.46
N GLU A 425 -5.49 38.39 6.06
CA GLU A 425 -4.92 39.61 5.51
C GLU A 425 -4.21 39.38 4.17
N SER A 426 -3.37 38.33 4.10
CA SER A 426 -2.64 37.97 2.86
C SER A 426 -3.59 37.56 1.74
N ALA A 427 -4.64 36.82 2.06
CA ALA A 427 -5.68 36.42 1.10
C ALA A 427 -6.46 37.64 0.60
N ALA A 428 -6.85 38.55 1.51
CA ALA A 428 -7.55 39.78 1.18
C ALA A 428 -6.75 40.68 0.23
N LEU A 429 -5.47 40.93 0.54
CA LEU A 429 -4.60 41.72 -0.32
C LEU A 429 -4.37 41.07 -1.71
N HIS A 430 -4.32 39.75 -1.76
CA HIS A 430 -4.22 39.02 -3.03
C HIS A 430 -5.48 39.23 -3.87
N ILE A 431 -6.65 39.08 -3.26
CA ILE A 431 -7.95 39.25 -3.94
C ILE A 431 -8.09 40.71 -4.42
N LEU A 432 -7.69 41.68 -3.60
CA LEU A 432 -7.74 43.10 -3.99
C LEU A 432 -6.93 43.35 -5.27
N ARG A 433 -5.72 42.79 -5.39
CA ARG A 433 -4.88 42.91 -6.60
C ARG A 433 -5.53 42.26 -7.82
N ILE A 434 -6.15 41.10 -7.65
CA ILE A 434 -6.85 40.42 -8.76
C ILE A 434 -8.09 41.26 -9.17
N LEU A 435 -8.83 41.82 -8.23
CA LEU A 435 -9.97 42.72 -8.52
C LEU A 435 -9.53 43.92 -9.35
N GLU A 436 -8.39 44.54 -9.02
CA GLU A 436 -7.82 45.64 -9.79
C GLU A 436 -7.43 45.18 -11.21
N GLU A 437 -6.81 44.01 -11.34
CA GLU A 437 -6.44 43.42 -12.64
C GLU A 437 -7.69 43.11 -13.49
N GLU A 438 -8.71 42.49 -12.92
CA GLU A 438 -9.96 42.20 -13.63
C GLU A 438 -10.74 43.48 -14.02
N ALA A 439 -10.68 44.51 -13.16
CA ALA A 439 -11.29 45.80 -13.47
C ALA A 439 -10.62 46.56 -14.62
N MET A 440 -9.28 46.32 -14.81
CA MET A 440 -8.50 46.94 -15.89
C MET A 440 -8.77 46.36 -17.26
N LYS A 441 -9.36 45.16 -17.34
CA LYS A 441 -9.62 44.48 -18.64
C LYS A 441 -10.66 45.23 -19.45
N GLU A 442 -10.44 45.30 -20.77
CA GLU A 442 -11.36 46.04 -21.68
C GLU A 442 -12.81 45.52 -21.59
N ASN A 443 -13.78 46.44 -21.70
CA ASN A 443 -15.21 46.17 -21.67
C ASN A 443 -15.73 45.52 -20.35
N THR A 444 -15.04 45.75 -19.20
CA THR A 444 -15.50 45.30 -17.91
C THR A 444 -16.52 46.30 -17.34
N GLY A 445 -17.74 45.82 -17.04
CA GLY A 445 -18.80 46.64 -16.43
C GLY A 445 -18.97 46.40 -14.93
N ALA A 446 -18.83 45.14 -14.50
CA ALA A 446 -18.83 44.74 -13.08
C ALA A 446 -17.92 43.55 -12.82
N VAL A 447 -17.45 43.46 -11.58
CA VAL A 447 -16.71 42.26 -11.11
C VAL A 447 -17.40 41.76 -9.83
N HIS A 448 -17.94 40.58 -9.87
CA HIS A 448 -18.52 39.93 -8.72
C HIS A 448 -17.50 38.94 -8.13
N VAL A 449 -17.26 39.05 -6.83
CA VAL A 449 -16.35 38.12 -6.14
C VAL A 449 -17.03 37.49 -4.94
N GLN A 450 -17.07 36.17 -4.92
CA GLN A 450 -17.47 35.41 -3.74
C GLN A 450 -16.25 35.04 -2.91
N ILE A 451 -16.27 35.38 -1.65
CA ILE A 451 -15.12 35.24 -0.74
C ILE A 451 -15.57 34.79 0.66
N PRO A 452 -14.68 34.14 1.44
CA PRO A 452 -14.95 33.80 2.83
C PRO A 452 -15.35 35.03 3.65
N VAL A 453 -16.22 34.84 4.65
CA VAL A 453 -16.78 35.91 5.46
C VAL A 453 -15.70 36.76 6.15
N ASP A 454 -14.65 36.11 6.70
CA ASP A 454 -13.54 36.79 7.38
C ASP A 454 -12.76 37.69 6.43
N VAL A 455 -12.51 37.24 5.20
CA VAL A 455 -11.82 38.00 4.15
C VAL A 455 -12.69 39.14 3.67
N ALA A 456 -14.01 38.93 3.50
CA ALA A 456 -14.96 39.96 3.13
C ALA A 456 -15.02 41.05 4.17
N THR A 457 -15.07 40.70 5.46
CA THR A 457 -15.10 41.63 6.58
C THR A 457 -13.86 42.53 6.58
N PHE A 458 -12.68 41.93 6.37
CA PHE A 458 -11.44 42.68 6.27
C PHE A 458 -11.44 43.66 5.08
N LEU A 459 -11.83 43.20 3.89
CA LEU A 459 -11.84 44.01 2.67
C LEU A 459 -12.84 45.16 2.77
N LEU A 460 -14.06 44.90 3.23
CA LEU A 460 -15.12 45.90 3.31
C LEU A 460 -14.88 46.98 4.39
N ASN A 461 -14.18 46.64 5.46
CA ASN A 461 -13.89 47.57 6.54
C ASN A 461 -12.51 48.22 6.38
N GLU A 462 -11.46 47.43 6.35
CA GLU A 462 -10.07 47.94 6.39
C GLU A 462 -9.57 48.43 5.02
N LYS A 463 -10.12 47.88 3.92
CA LYS A 463 -9.71 48.19 2.55
C LYS A 463 -10.79 48.87 1.71
N ARG A 464 -11.76 49.44 2.37
CA ARG A 464 -12.89 50.13 1.72
C ARG A 464 -12.44 51.25 0.79
N ASN A 465 -11.45 52.07 1.20
CA ASN A 465 -10.95 53.17 0.42
C ASN A 465 -10.26 52.74 -0.86
N GLU A 466 -9.50 51.64 -0.79
CA GLU A 466 -8.82 51.04 -1.94
C GLU A 466 -9.83 50.49 -2.94
N ILE A 467 -10.86 49.77 -2.48
CA ILE A 467 -11.93 49.24 -3.34
C ILE A 467 -12.63 50.41 -4.07
N GLN A 468 -12.99 51.45 -3.33
CA GLN A 468 -13.63 52.65 -3.91
C GLN A 468 -12.72 53.36 -4.91
N SER A 469 -11.42 53.39 -4.66
CA SER A 469 -10.44 53.96 -5.59
C SER A 469 -10.35 53.17 -6.90
N ILE A 470 -10.44 51.83 -6.85
CA ILE A 470 -10.47 50.97 -8.03
C ILE A 470 -11.76 51.23 -8.82
N GLU A 471 -12.91 51.28 -8.18
CA GLU A 471 -14.21 51.54 -8.82
C GLU A 471 -14.22 52.91 -9.55
N LEU A 472 -13.72 53.95 -8.91
CA LEU A 472 -13.65 55.27 -9.50
C LEU A 472 -12.65 55.37 -10.65
N ARG A 473 -11.49 54.72 -10.53
CA ARG A 473 -10.42 54.71 -11.54
C ARG A 473 -10.84 54.03 -12.82
N HIS A 474 -11.46 52.85 -12.69
CA HIS A 474 -11.79 51.97 -13.84
C HIS A 474 -13.26 52.09 -14.27
N LYS A 475 -14.09 52.82 -13.49
CA LYS A 475 -15.55 52.96 -13.71
C LYS A 475 -16.26 51.61 -13.77
N VAL A 476 -15.85 50.69 -12.90
CA VAL A 476 -16.35 49.32 -12.79
C VAL A 476 -17.01 49.17 -11.43
N ASN A 477 -18.13 48.46 -11.36
CA ASN A 477 -18.79 48.13 -10.08
C ASN A 477 -18.17 46.87 -9.48
N LEU A 478 -17.67 46.92 -8.24
CA LEU A 478 -17.12 45.80 -7.50
C LEU A 478 -18.12 45.28 -6.46
N VAL A 479 -18.63 44.07 -6.67
CA VAL A 479 -19.58 43.44 -5.73
C VAL A 479 -18.87 42.33 -4.97
N LEU A 480 -18.58 42.61 -3.68
CA LEU A 480 -18.01 41.61 -2.78
C LEU A 480 -19.12 40.85 -2.07
N ILE A 481 -19.20 39.56 -2.29
CA ILE A 481 -20.26 38.67 -1.78
C ILE A 481 -19.66 37.75 -0.72
N PRO A 482 -19.95 38.01 0.59
CA PRO A 482 -19.54 37.13 1.66
C PRO A 482 -20.24 35.78 1.52
N ASN A 483 -19.49 34.68 1.31
CA ASN A 483 -20.03 33.35 1.19
C ASN A 483 -19.57 32.48 2.37
N ARG A 484 -20.53 32.01 3.18
CA ARG A 484 -20.29 31.16 4.36
C ARG A 484 -19.85 29.72 4.00
N HIS A 485 -20.04 29.33 2.74
CA HIS A 485 -19.65 28.00 2.25
C HIS A 485 -18.23 27.98 1.69
N LEU A 486 -17.59 29.13 1.55
CA LEU A 486 -16.19 29.24 1.16
C LEU A 486 -15.31 29.39 2.40
N GLU A 487 -14.21 28.64 2.42
CA GLU A 487 -13.15 28.75 3.41
C GLU A 487 -11.87 29.28 2.77
N THR A 488 -11.09 30.07 3.53
CA THR A 488 -9.77 30.52 3.06
C THR A 488 -8.89 29.31 2.68
N PRO A 489 -8.18 29.35 1.53
CA PRO A 489 -7.94 30.49 0.62
C PRO A 489 -8.86 30.54 -0.62
N ALA A 490 -9.96 29.79 -0.64
CA ALA A 490 -10.84 29.70 -1.81
C ALA A 490 -11.58 31.04 -2.07
N TYR A 491 -11.75 31.38 -3.33
CA TYR A 491 -12.55 32.51 -3.81
C TYR A 491 -13.04 32.23 -5.22
N GLN A 492 -14.10 32.91 -5.64
CA GLN A 492 -14.63 32.85 -7.00
C GLN A 492 -14.81 34.26 -7.53
N ILE A 493 -14.31 34.51 -8.76
CA ILE A 493 -14.42 35.82 -9.40
C ILE A 493 -15.15 35.64 -10.73
N VAL A 494 -16.18 36.44 -10.95
CA VAL A 494 -16.93 36.50 -12.18
C VAL A 494 -16.86 37.92 -12.73
N ARG A 495 -16.22 38.06 -13.89
CA ARG A 495 -16.15 39.34 -14.59
C ARG A 495 -17.33 39.45 -15.55
N MET A 496 -18.12 40.52 -15.42
CA MET A 496 -19.26 40.84 -16.28
C MET A 496 -18.91 41.96 -17.25
N ARG A 497 -19.17 41.73 -18.54
CA ARG A 497 -19.02 42.74 -19.58
C ARG A 497 -20.24 43.65 -19.62
N HIS A 498 -20.08 44.89 -20.15
CA HIS A 498 -21.21 45.82 -20.32
C HIS A 498 -22.36 45.20 -21.13
N ASP A 499 -22.06 44.37 -22.15
CA ASP A 499 -23.06 43.70 -22.95
C ASP A 499 -23.92 42.70 -22.17
N GLN A 500 -23.29 42.01 -21.19
CA GLN A 500 -23.97 41.05 -20.31
C GLN A 500 -24.85 41.76 -19.27
N LEU A 501 -24.36 42.86 -18.69
CA LEU A 501 -25.14 43.67 -17.74
C LEU A 501 -26.42 44.26 -18.36
N ASN A 502 -26.36 44.58 -19.65
CA ASN A 502 -27.53 45.08 -20.38
C ASN A 502 -28.58 43.99 -20.71
N GLN A 503 -28.19 42.72 -20.72
CA GLN A 503 -29.08 41.60 -21.01
C GLN A 503 -29.76 41.02 -19.77
N GLU A 504 -29.14 41.07 -18.61
CA GLU A 504 -29.60 40.37 -17.39
C GLU A 504 -30.69 41.14 -16.58
N GLY A 505 -31.17 42.31 -17.01
CA GLY A 505 -32.18 43.04 -16.23
C GLY A 505 -31.66 43.51 -14.88
N VAL A 506 -32.57 43.68 -13.91
CA VAL A 506 -32.18 44.14 -12.56
C VAL A 506 -31.38 43.05 -11.85
N ALA A 507 -30.08 43.30 -11.60
CA ALA A 507 -29.22 42.41 -10.87
C ALA A 507 -29.81 42.05 -9.49
N PRO A 508 -29.87 40.80 -9.08
CA PRO A 508 -30.37 40.44 -7.76
C PRO A 508 -29.48 41.04 -6.67
N PRO A 509 -30.03 41.33 -5.46
CA PRO A 509 -29.23 41.87 -4.38
C PRO A 509 -28.11 40.87 -3.95
N SER A 510 -26.95 41.40 -3.53
CA SER A 510 -25.73 40.61 -3.27
C SER A 510 -25.93 39.43 -2.31
N TYR A 511 -26.86 39.53 -1.37
CA TYR A 511 -27.16 38.43 -0.43
C TYR A 511 -27.88 37.25 -1.09
N GLN A 512 -28.48 37.42 -2.27
CA GLN A 512 -29.09 36.37 -3.08
C GLN A 512 -28.13 35.76 -4.11
N MET A 513 -26.98 36.39 -4.33
CA MET A 513 -25.95 35.94 -5.26
C MET A 513 -25.01 34.88 -4.66
N VAL A 514 -25.22 34.47 -3.41
CA VAL A 514 -24.39 33.45 -2.75
C VAL A 514 -24.63 32.10 -3.45
N GLU A 515 -23.59 31.57 -4.08
CA GLU A 515 -23.65 30.21 -4.61
C GLU A 515 -23.57 29.21 -3.46
N THR A 516 -24.57 28.36 -3.36
CA THR A 516 -24.53 27.18 -2.51
C THR A 516 -23.76 26.09 -3.25
N PRO A 517 -22.86 25.33 -2.60
CA PRO A 517 -22.22 24.19 -3.23
C PRO A 517 -23.31 23.31 -3.85
N SER A 518 -23.21 23.04 -5.15
CA SER A 518 -24.08 22.05 -5.75
C SER A 518 -23.91 20.73 -4.96
N THR A 519 -25.03 20.09 -4.62
CA THR A 519 -25.11 18.86 -3.82
C THR A 519 -24.20 17.71 -4.32
N ALA A 520 -23.54 17.88 -5.46
CA ALA A 520 -22.58 16.95 -6.01
C ALA A 520 -21.23 16.88 -5.24
N MET A 521 -20.92 17.83 -4.32
CA MET A 521 -19.73 17.80 -3.46
C MET A 521 -20.06 17.72 -1.96
N ALA A 522 -21.32 17.73 -1.55
CA ALA A 522 -21.69 17.43 -0.19
C ALA A 522 -21.45 15.93 0.05
N TYR A 523 -20.56 15.62 0.98
CA TYR A 523 -20.45 14.29 1.56
C TYR A 523 -21.84 13.91 2.10
N GLU A 524 -22.62 13.20 1.31
CA GLU A 524 -23.80 12.50 1.81
C GLU A 524 -23.32 11.29 2.60
N PRO A 525 -23.55 11.23 3.92
CA PRO A 525 -23.34 10.00 4.64
C PRO A 525 -24.24 8.93 4.02
N PRO A 526 -23.76 7.70 3.79
CA PRO A 526 -24.47 6.66 3.04
C PRO A 526 -25.73 6.09 3.73
N THR A 527 -26.31 6.79 4.71
CA THR A 527 -27.47 6.32 5.49
C THR A 527 -28.85 6.81 5.01
N ALA A 528 -28.95 7.62 3.94
CA ALA A 528 -30.24 8.21 3.53
C ALA A 528 -30.84 7.69 2.22
N ARG A 529 -30.33 6.59 1.65
CA ARG A 529 -31.00 5.92 0.52
C ARG A 529 -31.77 4.69 0.95
N SER A 530 -32.79 4.90 1.78
CA SER A 530 -33.89 3.95 1.93
C SER A 530 -34.93 4.23 0.83
N GLY A 531 -34.85 3.55 -0.29
CA GLY A 531 -35.89 3.63 -1.29
C GLY A 531 -35.38 3.24 -2.68
N GLN A 532 -35.44 1.94 -3.00
CA GLN A 532 -35.58 1.40 -4.34
C GLN A 532 -34.72 1.99 -5.47
N GLU A 533 -33.41 1.72 -5.42
CA GLU A 533 -32.64 1.38 -6.61
C GLU A 533 -31.74 0.22 -6.22
N GLY A 534 -31.87 -0.91 -6.93
CA GLY A 534 -31.13 -2.11 -6.64
C GLY A 534 -29.64 -1.78 -6.52
N THR A 535 -29.08 -2.04 -5.37
CA THR A 535 -27.61 -2.12 -5.22
C THR A 535 -27.15 -3.00 -6.36
N ALA A 536 -26.40 -2.41 -7.30
CA ALA A 536 -25.75 -3.20 -8.34
C ALA A 536 -25.04 -4.35 -7.62
N ALA A 537 -25.51 -5.57 -7.88
CA ALA A 537 -24.97 -6.75 -7.21
C ALA A 537 -23.46 -6.73 -7.44
N ARG A 538 -22.67 -6.84 -6.37
CA ARG A 538 -21.21 -6.92 -6.47
C ARG A 538 -20.86 -7.95 -7.53
N PRO A 539 -19.94 -7.65 -8.46
CA PRO A 539 -19.51 -8.64 -9.43
C PRO A 539 -18.94 -9.83 -8.66
N GLN A 540 -19.61 -10.96 -8.75
CA GLN A 540 -19.15 -12.18 -8.11
C GLN A 540 -18.14 -12.85 -9.05
N ALA A 541 -17.03 -13.32 -8.51
CA ALA A 541 -16.06 -14.11 -9.23
C ALA A 541 -16.71 -15.42 -9.73
N VAL A 542 -16.48 -15.76 -11.00
CA VAL A 542 -16.98 -16.99 -11.61
C VAL A 542 -16.26 -18.20 -11.00
N VAL A 543 -14.95 -18.09 -10.79
CA VAL A 543 -14.13 -19.10 -10.13
C VAL A 543 -14.04 -18.77 -8.65
N LYS A 544 -14.74 -19.53 -7.81
CA LYS A 544 -14.59 -19.49 -6.35
C LYS A 544 -13.50 -20.47 -5.95
N GLY A 545 -12.80 -20.21 -4.82
CA GLY A 545 -11.65 -21.00 -4.36
C GLY A 545 -11.86 -22.51 -4.55
N ILE A 546 -10.92 -23.16 -5.25
CA ILE A 546 -10.98 -24.59 -5.57
C ILE A 546 -10.44 -25.35 -4.37
N THR A 547 -11.18 -26.34 -3.92
CA THR A 547 -10.70 -27.29 -2.90
C THR A 547 -9.81 -28.33 -3.56
N PRO A 548 -8.55 -28.53 -3.09
CA PRO A 548 -7.70 -29.58 -3.65
C PRO A 548 -8.33 -30.97 -3.50
N GLU A 549 -8.30 -31.77 -4.54
CA GLU A 549 -8.86 -33.14 -4.51
C GLU A 549 -8.03 -34.09 -3.62
N VAL A 550 -6.74 -33.80 -3.47
CA VAL A 550 -5.80 -34.62 -2.70
C VAL A 550 -5.33 -33.86 -1.47
N PRO A 551 -5.41 -34.43 -0.27
CA PRO A 551 -4.89 -33.79 0.93
C PRO A 551 -3.37 -33.56 0.82
N PRO A 552 -2.82 -32.52 1.49
CA PRO A 552 -1.39 -32.25 1.44
C PRO A 552 -0.59 -33.42 2.03
N PRO A 553 0.61 -33.71 1.49
CA PRO A 553 1.48 -34.75 2.00
C PRO A 553 1.84 -34.47 3.48
N ALA A 554 2.06 -35.53 4.26
CA ALA A 554 2.52 -35.37 5.63
C ALA A 554 3.86 -34.68 5.65
N ALA A 555 4.00 -33.61 6.46
CA ALA A 555 5.27 -32.88 6.55
C ALA A 555 6.39 -33.85 6.92
N SER A 556 7.42 -33.94 6.06
CA SER A 556 8.62 -34.68 6.38
C SER A 556 9.28 -34.00 7.58
N SER A 557 9.30 -34.67 8.74
CA SER A 557 10.09 -34.22 9.87
C SER A 557 11.57 -34.29 9.45
N ARG A 558 12.14 -33.14 9.12
CA ARG A 558 13.60 -33.05 9.04
C ARG A 558 14.12 -33.57 10.38
N PRO A 559 15.01 -34.60 10.44
CA PRO A 559 15.60 -35.01 11.68
C PRO A 559 16.27 -33.78 12.28
N GLU A 560 15.84 -33.38 13.47
CA GLU A 560 16.58 -32.38 14.26
C GLU A 560 18.05 -32.82 14.22
N PRO A 561 19.00 -31.94 13.89
CA PRO A 561 20.40 -32.29 13.98
C PRO A 561 20.63 -32.78 15.40
N ALA A 562 20.99 -34.04 15.54
CA ALA A 562 21.26 -34.64 16.83
C ALA A 562 22.20 -33.69 17.58
N PRO A 563 21.92 -33.37 18.88
CA PRO A 563 22.79 -32.50 19.61
C PRO A 563 24.20 -33.12 19.54
N THR A 564 25.06 -32.51 18.78
CA THR A 564 26.49 -32.83 18.79
C THR A 564 26.92 -32.57 20.25
N ASN A 565 26.96 -33.64 21.01
CA ASN A 565 27.70 -33.66 22.28
C ASN A 565 29.18 -33.39 21.92
N ALA A 566 29.49 -32.15 21.64
CA ALA A 566 30.84 -31.67 21.75
C ALA A 566 31.20 -31.84 23.22
N SER A 567 31.83 -32.96 23.54
CA SER A 567 32.54 -33.12 24.77
C SER A 567 33.56 -31.96 24.83
N ILE A 568 33.17 -30.91 25.53
CA ILE A 568 34.12 -29.85 25.93
C ILE A 568 35.19 -30.56 26.73
N PRO A 569 36.45 -30.59 26.29
CA PRO A 569 37.52 -31.10 27.16
C PRO A 569 37.50 -30.21 28.38
N ALA A 570 37.29 -30.80 29.57
CA ALA A 570 37.32 -30.11 30.82
C ALA A 570 38.67 -29.36 30.91
N GLN A 571 38.62 -28.05 30.73
CA GLN A 571 39.76 -27.19 31.00
C GLN A 571 40.00 -27.30 32.50
N GLY A 572 41.04 -28.05 32.83
CA GLY A 572 41.54 -28.15 34.21
C GLY A 572 41.75 -26.76 34.75
N GLY A 573 41.14 -26.47 35.90
CA GLY A 573 41.22 -25.18 36.55
C GLY A 573 42.68 -24.77 36.80
N ILE A 574 42.93 -23.49 37.03
CA ILE A 574 44.21 -22.83 37.23
C ILE A 574 45.10 -23.62 38.22
N LEU A 575 44.55 -24.31 39.24
CA LEU A 575 45.23 -25.20 40.18
C LEU A 575 45.85 -26.47 39.56
N ALA A 576 45.28 -26.98 38.44
CA ALA A 576 45.85 -28.11 37.70
C ALA A 576 47.08 -27.69 36.88
N ARG A 577 47.09 -26.47 36.36
CA ARG A 577 48.24 -25.89 35.63
C ARG A 577 49.40 -25.57 36.55
N ILE A 578 49.16 -25.15 37.80
CA ILE A 578 50.19 -24.87 38.81
C ILE A 578 50.84 -26.19 39.30
N LYS A 579 50.07 -27.30 39.44
CA LYS A 579 50.63 -28.61 39.83
C LYS A 579 51.51 -29.21 38.72
N ALA A 580 51.23 -29.00 37.44
CA ALA A 580 52.08 -29.47 36.36
C ALA A 580 53.40 -28.75 36.21
N TRP A 581 53.54 -27.55 36.77
CA TRP A 581 54.80 -26.78 36.77
C TRP A 581 55.81 -27.21 37.85
N PHE A 582 55.34 -27.91 38.91
CA PHE A 582 56.20 -28.41 40.03
C PHE A 582 56.54 -29.93 39.94
N ALA A 583 56.11 -30.61 38.86
CA ALA A 583 56.50 -32.00 38.66
C ALA A 583 57.82 -32.07 37.87
N SER A 584 58.92 -32.26 38.58
CA SER A 584 60.27 -32.49 38.01
C SER A 584 60.27 -33.78 37.16
N PRO A 585 61.02 -33.84 36.05
CA PRO A 585 61.20 -35.08 35.30
C PRO A 585 62.23 -35.97 36.00
N ALA A 586 61.88 -37.21 36.36
CA ALA A 586 62.80 -38.24 36.71
C ALA A 586 63.36 -38.86 35.38
N ALA A 587 64.66 -38.75 35.21
CA ALA A 587 65.43 -39.44 34.17
C ALA A 587 66.03 -40.75 34.79
N PRO A 588 66.65 -41.65 33.96
CA PRO A 588 66.32 -42.20 32.64
C PRO A 588 65.73 -43.62 32.69
#